data_ebad4f428d694b035a6d105d225dd764
#
_entry.id   ebad4f428d694b035a6d105d225dd764
#
_cell.length_a   1.000
_cell.length_b   1.000
_cell.length_c   1.000
_cell.angle_alpha   90.00
_cell.angle_beta   90.00
_cell.angle_gamma   90.00
#
_symmetry.space_group_name_H-M   'P 1'
#
loop_
_entity.id
_entity.type
_entity.pdbx_description
1 polymer ?
#
loop_
_entity_poly.entity_id
_entity_poly.type
_entity_poly.pdbx_seq_one_letter_code
_entity_poly.pdbx_strand_id
1 'polypeptide(L)'
;MPAVQEGLRNEALRAALTGALAGRPAPLEQLLARHGGYGPRPNLKLAAAFGAEIAGLPGEVADLLERLAANDAAPDTPEVFLPVAAAYGWTARLGAGREVGTAWDALAQLAGDERGPVRMGTVEALAALAARPRHANALVDRATAWLELDDREVRFGAAGVVVEVLGRKQVLAALSNPEPLLDYLAGAMAAIVDAPRAAERSDARRRLLLALPPALGAVVATYTAGDRGAAWLEEQCRDASHPDLRAALSAAIVALADKTSGQGSLLAQRLRGALEGSAKPPRDPTRRRPGAGRGRSSRSIR
;
A
#
# COMPACT_ATOMS: atom_id res chain seq x y z
N MET A 1 6.81 35.66 9.43
CA MET A 1 5.80 35.68 8.37
C MET A 1 5.18 34.31 8.04
N PRO A 2 5.85 33.13 8.02
CA PRO A 2 5.18 31.85 7.72
C PRO A 2 4.12 31.44 8.76
N ALA A 3 4.33 31.66 10.04
CA ALA A 3 3.37 31.28 11.10
C ALA A 3 2.03 32.03 11.03
N VAL A 4 2.03 33.29 10.60
CA VAL A 4 0.80 34.10 10.45
C VAL A 4 -0.02 33.60 9.26
N GLN A 5 0.62 33.19 8.16
CA GLN A 5 -0.06 32.61 7.01
C GLN A 5 -0.65 31.21 7.31
N GLU A 6 0.02 30.44 8.16
CA GLU A 6 -0.45 29.13 8.61
C GLU A 6 -1.66 29.26 9.54
N GLY A 7 -1.65 30.25 10.44
CA GLY A 7 -2.80 30.56 11.31
C GLY A 7 -4.05 30.97 10.52
N LEU A 8 -3.92 31.87 9.54
CA LEU A 8 -5.02 32.30 8.67
C LEU A 8 -5.59 31.15 7.80
N ARG A 9 -4.73 30.24 7.34
CA ARG A 9 -5.18 29.04 6.60
C ARG A 9 -5.99 28.10 7.46
N ASN A 10 -5.59 27.87 8.71
CA ASN A 10 -6.31 27.01 9.65
C ASN A 10 -7.67 27.59 10.01
N GLU A 11 -7.78 28.91 10.16
CA GLU A 11 -9.07 29.58 10.41
C GLU A 11 -10.01 29.47 9.22
N ALA A 12 -9.53 29.69 8.00
CA ALA A 12 -10.30 29.51 6.77
C ALA A 12 -10.77 28.06 6.61
N LEU A 13 -9.91 27.07 6.94
CA LEU A 13 -10.24 25.66 6.90
C LEU A 13 -11.37 25.33 7.90
N ARG A 14 -11.28 25.81 9.14
CA ARG A 14 -12.33 25.63 10.17
C ARG A 14 -13.67 26.23 9.75
N ALA A 15 -13.66 27.45 9.23
CA ALA A 15 -14.85 28.10 8.74
C ALA A 15 -15.52 27.35 7.59
N ALA A 16 -14.70 26.88 6.62
CA ALA A 16 -15.17 26.08 5.50
C ALA A 16 -15.72 24.72 5.95
N LEU A 17 -15.06 24.06 6.91
CA LEU A 17 -15.49 22.79 7.49
C LEU A 17 -16.83 22.95 8.26
N THR A 18 -16.96 24.00 9.07
CA THR A 18 -18.23 24.31 9.74
C THR A 18 -19.36 24.53 8.72
N GLY A 19 -19.08 25.23 7.63
CA GLY A 19 -20.03 25.41 6.54
C GLY A 19 -20.43 24.09 5.85
N ALA A 20 -19.47 23.21 5.64
CA ALA A 20 -19.69 21.89 5.02
C ALA A 20 -20.60 21.01 5.88
N LEU A 21 -20.38 20.98 7.18
CA LEU A 21 -21.22 20.25 8.15
C LEU A 21 -22.64 20.85 8.26
N ALA A 22 -22.79 22.13 7.96
CA ALA A 22 -24.08 22.79 7.85
C ALA A 22 -24.75 22.63 6.46
N GLY A 23 -24.32 21.66 5.63
CA GLY A 23 -24.88 21.35 4.33
C GLY A 23 -24.35 22.22 3.16
N ARG A 24 -23.25 22.94 3.35
CA ARG A 24 -22.61 23.78 2.32
C ARG A 24 -21.17 23.32 2.04
N PRO A 25 -20.96 22.15 1.40
CA PRO A 25 -19.63 21.56 1.21
C PRO A 25 -18.76 22.29 0.16
N ALA A 26 -19.35 22.99 -0.81
CA ALA A 26 -18.63 23.59 -1.92
C ALA A 26 -17.46 24.53 -1.51
N PRO A 27 -17.56 25.41 -0.50
CA PRO A 27 -16.44 26.23 -0.06
C PRO A 27 -15.25 25.43 0.47
N LEU A 28 -15.52 24.30 1.16
CA LEU A 28 -14.48 23.39 1.65
C LEU A 28 -13.80 22.66 0.48
N GLU A 29 -14.57 22.11 -0.44
CA GLU A 29 -14.07 21.42 -1.63
C GLU A 29 -13.18 22.34 -2.46
N GLN A 30 -13.62 23.58 -2.71
CA GLN A 30 -12.84 24.58 -3.42
C GLN A 30 -11.54 24.95 -2.70
N LEU A 31 -11.58 25.09 -1.37
CA LEU A 31 -10.39 25.39 -0.57
C LEU A 31 -9.39 24.23 -0.65
N LEU A 32 -9.86 23.01 -0.48
CA LEU A 32 -9.02 21.80 -0.53
C LEU A 32 -8.41 21.63 -1.93
N ALA A 33 -9.20 21.71 -2.99
CA ALA A 33 -8.74 21.59 -4.37
C ALA A 33 -7.71 22.69 -4.71
N ARG A 34 -8.00 23.96 -4.38
CA ARG A 34 -7.13 25.09 -4.69
C ARG A 34 -5.77 25.02 -4.01
N HIS A 35 -5.70 24.51 -2.78
CA HIS A 35 -4.48 24.51 -1.95
C HIS A 35 -3.86 23.14 -1.76
N GLY A 36 -4.56 22.06 -2.17
CA GLY A 36 -4.14 20.69 -2.00
C GLY A 36 -3.02 20.26 -2.94
N GLY A 37 -2.89 20.94 -4.06
CA GLY A 37 -1.97 20.52 -5.13
C GLY A 37 -2.47 19.27 -5.84
N TYR A 38 -1.91 19.00 -6.99
CA TYR A 38 -2.22 17.84 -7.83
C TYR A 38 -0.93 17.23 -8.40
N GLY A 39 -1.08 16.07 -9.07
CA GLY A 39 0.06 15.33 -9.59
C GLY A 39 0.83 14.58 -8.50
N PRO A 40 2.14 14.32 -8.69
CA PRO A 40 2.88 13.37 -7.86
C PRO A 40 3.19 13.83 -6.44
N ARG A 41 2.88 15.08 -6.08
CA ARG A 41 3.20 15.65 -4.76
C ARG A 41 2.05 16.46 -4.18
N PRO A 42 0.99 15.81 -3.67
CA PRO A 42 -0.10 16.49 -2.99
C PRO A 42 0.39 17.20 -1.71
N ASN A 43 -0.33 18.22 -1.28
CA ASN A 43 -0.01 18.98 -0.06
C ASN A 43 -0.43 18.19 1.20
N LEU A 44 0.40 17.24 1.59
CA LEU A 44 0.14 16.39 2.76
C LEU A 44 0.04 17.17 4.09
N LYS A 45 0.62 18.37 4.17
CA LYS A 45 0.47 19.24 5.35
C LYS A 45 -0.96 19.75 5.48
N LEU A 46 -1.57 20.15 4.36
CA LEU A 46 -2.99 20.56 4.35
C LEU A 46 -3.90 19.37 4.68
N ALA A 47 -3.62 18.19 4.11
CA ALA A 47 -4.38 16.98 4.41
C ALA A 47 -4.29 16.61 5.92
N ALA A 48 -3.10 16.71 6.52
CA ALA A 48 -2.91 16.49 7.95
C ALA A 48 -3.63 17.53 8.81
N ALA A 49 -3.60 18.81 8.41
CA ALA A 49 -4.34 19.87 9.10
C ALA A 49 -5.86 19.62 9.03
N PHE A 50 -6.39 19.22 7.86
CA PHE A 50 -7.78 18.81 7.71
C PHE A 50 -8.12 17.62 8.62
N GLY A 51 -7.30 16.57 8.62
CA GLY A 51 -7.48 15.41 9.51
C GLY A 51 -7.51 15.81 10.99
N ALA A 52 -6.63 16.73 11.42
CA ALA A 52 -6.60 17.22 12.81
C ALA A 52 -7.89 17.96 13.20
N GLU A 53 -8.45 18.78 12.31
CA GLU A 53 -9.74 19.45 12.56
C GLU A 53 -10.89 18.41 12.62
N ILE A 54 -10.90 17.42 11.72
CA ILE A 54 -11.88 16.31 11.72
C ILE A 54 -11.81 15.50 13.02
N ALA A 55 -10.62 15.21 13.55
CA ALA A 55 -10.46 14.45 14.80
C ALA A 55 -11.16 15.12 15.99
N GLY A 56 -11.15 16.44 16.05
CA GLY A 56 -11.75 17.25 17.12
C GLY A 56 -13.28 17.35 17.07
N LEU A 57 -13.92 16.97 15.97
CA LEU A 57 -15.37 17.14 15.83
C LEU A 57 -16.16 16.12 16.64
N PRO A 58 -17.19 16.56 17.41
CA PRO A 58 -17.96 15.68 18.29
C PRO A 58 -18.99 14.81 17.56
N GLY A 59 -19.47 15.25 16.39
CA GLY A 59 -20.55 14.60 15.63
C GLY A 59 -20.07 13.61 14.60
N GLU A 60 -21.03 13.03 13.87
CA GLU A 60 -20.78 12.21 12.69
C GLU A 60 -20.31 13.10 11.53
N VAL A 61 -19.27 12.66 10.87
CA VAL A 61 -18.69 13.35 9.70
C VAL A 61 -18.55 12.39 8.50
N ALA A 62 -19.13 11.20 8.64
CA ALA A 62 -19.04 10.13 7.64
C ALA A 62 -19.51 10.62 6.27
N ASP A 63 -20.69 11.20 6.14
CA ASP A 63 -21.25 11.69 4.87
C ASP A 63 -20.32 12.69 4.16
N LEU A 64 -19.69 13.59 4.94
CA LEU A 64 -18.70 14.53 4.37
C LEU A 64 -17.47 13.80 3.85
N LEU A 65 -16.92 12.86 4.63
CA LEU A 65 -15.72 12.13 4.24
C LEU A 65 -16.00 11.18 3.07
N GLU A 66 -17.15 10.52 3.04
CA GLU A 66 -17.59 9.69 1.91
C GLU A 66 -17.76 10.53 0.64
N ARG A 67 -18.37 11.70 0.74
CA ARG A 67 -18.49 12.65 -0.36
C ARG A 67 -17.13 13.06 -0.93
N LEU A 68 -16.15 13.38 -0.06
CA LEU A 68 -14.80 13.73 -0.51
C LEU A 68 -14.08 12.52 -1.13
N ALA A 69 -14.25 11.33 -0.55
CA ALA A 69 -13.65 10.09 -1.05
C ALA A 69 -14.21 9.67 -2.41
N ALA A 70 -15.53 9.87 -2.62
CA ALA A 70 -16.22 9.51 -3.86
C ALA A 70 -15.89 10.44 -5.05
N ASN A 71 -15.06 11.47 -4.87
CA ASN A 71 -14.67 12.33 -5.98
C ASN A 71 -13.81 11.55 -7.00
N ASP A 72 -14.25 11.51 -8.25
CA ASP A 72 -13.66 10.76 -9.37
C ASP A 72 -12.76 11.59 -10.31
N ALA A 73 -12.39 12.80 -9.89
CA ALA A 73 -11.56 13.71 -10.66
C ALA A 73 -10.24 13.07 -11.12
N ALA A 74 -9.80 13.42 -12.30
CA ALA A 74 -8.57 12.90 -12.89
C ALA A 74 -7.33 13.23 -12.03
N PRO A 75 -6.27 12.40 -12.07
CA PRO A 75 -5.10 12.53 -11.18
C PRO A 75 -4.28 13.81 -11.41
N ASP A 76 -4.49 14.50 -12.53
CA ASP A 76 -3.82 15.75 -12.91
C ASP A 76 -4.69 16.99 -12.68
N THR A 77 -5.82 16.85 -12.00
CA THR A 77 -6.72 17.97 -11.64
C THR A 77 -6.64 18.29 -10.15
N PRO A 78 -6.92 19.54 -9.73
CA PRO A 78 -6.87 19.94 -8.32
C PRO A 78 -7.81 19.14 -7.40
N GLU A 79 -8.94 18.70 -7.92
CA GLU A 79 -9.97 17.97 -7.19
C GLU A 79 -9.52 16.57 -6.76
N VAL A 80 -8.46 15.99 -7.35
CA VAL A 80 -7.84 14.73 -6.90
C VAL A 80 -7.39 14.80 -5.44
N PHE A 81 -7.22 16.01 -4.91
CA PHE A 81 -6.86 16.20 -3.51
C PHE A 81 -8.01 15.90 -2.54
N LEU A 82 -9.28 15.90 -2.98
CA LEU A 82 -10.43 15.64 -2.10
C LEU A 82 -10.37 14.23 -1.48
N PRO A 83 -10.18 13.13 -2.24
CA PRO A 83 -9.98 11.81 -1.63
C PRO A 83 -8.67 11.69 -0.83
N VAL A 84 -7.62 12.46 -1.15
CA VAL A 84 -6.43 12.54 -0.28
C VAL A 84 -6.79 13.11 1.10
N ALA A 85 -7.55 14.19 1.15
CA ALA A 85 -8.03 14.78 2.40
C ALA A 85 -8.95 13.81 3.14
N ALA A 86 -9.84 13.08 2.43
CA ALA A 86 -10.69 12.05 3.04
C ALA A 86 -9.87 10.95 3.73
N ALA A 87 -8.77 10.47 3.14
CA ALA A 87 -7.90 9.48 3.77
C ALA A 87 -7.36 9.96 5.12
N TYR A 88 -6.94 11.22 5.23
CA TYR A 88 -6.51 11.83 6.49
C TYR A 88 -7.66 12.03 7.46
N GLY A 89 -8.85 12.40 6.98
CA GLY A 89 -10.06 12.50 7.79
C GLY A 89 -10.43 11.15 8.41
N TRP A 90 -10.48 10.09 7.63
CA TRP A 90 -10.80 8.74 8.11
C TRP A 90 -9.75 8.20 9.08
N THR A 91 -8.45 8.38 8.82
CA THR A 91 -7.41 7.98 9.78
C THR A 91 -7.48 8.78 11.09
N ALA A 92 -7.88 10.04 11.03
CA ALA A 92 -8.10 10.87 12.22
C ALA A 92 -9.29 10.37 13.05
N ARG A 93 -10.40 9.96 12.43
CA ARG A 93 -11.56 9.33 13.09
C ARG A 93 -11.19 7.99 13.74
N LEU A 94 -10.41 7.15 13.05
CA LEU A 94 -9.85 5.94 13.65
C LEU A 94 -8.98 6.23 14.86
N GLY A 95 -8.11 7.23 14.76
CA GLY A 95 -7.25 7.67 15.86
C GLY A 95 -8.04 8.13 17.08
N ALA A 96 -9.23 8.71 16.86
CA ALA A 96 -10.18 9.12 17.89
C ALA A 96 -11.14 8.00 18.36
N GLY A 97 -11.07 6.81 17.74
CA GLY A 97 -11.95 5.67 18.05
C GLY A 97 -13.39 5.84 17.57
N ARG A 98 -13.61 6.64 16.52
CA ARG A 98 -14.93 6.98 15.96
C ARG A 98 -15.11 6.36 14.59
N GLU A 99 -16.36 6.05 14.22
CA GLU A 99 -16.78 5.42 12.95
C GLU A 99 -15.83 4.30 12.49
N VAL A 100 -15.35 3.47 13.41
CA VAL A 100 -14.21 2.55 13.21
C VAL A 100 -14.44 1.60 12.02
N GLY A 101 -15.62 1.01 11.90
CA GLY A 101 -15.96 0.10 10.79
C GLY A 101 -15.92 0.82 9.44
N THR A 102 -16.73 1.88 9.31
CA THR A 102 -16.85 2.70 8.10
C THR A 102 -15.49 3.27 7.67
N ALA A 103 -14.69 3.74 8.64
CA ALA A 103 -13.38 4.30 8.36
C ALA A 103 -12.41 3.26 7.77
N TRP A 104 -12.41 2.02 8.28
CA TRP A 104 -11.57 0.96 7.70
C TRP A 104 -12.02 0.57 6.30
N ASP A 105 -13.33 0.49 6.05
CA ASP A 105 -13.88 0.14 4.74
C ASP A 105 -13.58 1.24 3.70
N ALA A 106 -13.74 2.52 4.07
CA ALA A 106 -13.37 3.65 3.23
C ALA A 106 -11.87 3.69 2.92
N LEU A 107 -11.02 3.41 3.93
CA LEU A 107 -9.57 3.36 3.73
C LEU A 107 -9.13 2.21 2.83
N ALA A 108 -9.84 1.07 2.83
CA ALA A 108 -9.59 -0.02 1.88
C ALA A 108 -9.83 0.43 0.43
N GLN A 109 -10.93 1.15 0.18
CA GLN A 109 -11.24 1.69 -1.14
C GLN A 109 -10.20 2.73 -1.59
N LEU A 110 -9.84 3.67 -0.71
CA LEU A 110 -8.84 4.70 -0.99
C LEU A 110 -7.43 4.10 -1.20
N ALA A 111 -7.09 3.03 -0.50
CA ALA A 111 -5.86 2.28 -0.71
C ALA A 111 -5.85 1.54 -2.05
N GLY A 112 -7.01 1.05 -2.49
CA GLY A 112 -7.22 0.41 -3.79
C GLY A 112 -7.30 1.39 -4.97
N ASP A 113 -7.40 2.70 -4.74
CA ASP A 113 -7.58 3.72 -5.78
C ASP A 113 -6.51 3.63 -6.87
N GLU A 114 -6.90 3.79 -8.12
CA GLU A 114 -5.99 3.75 -9.26
C GLU A 114 -5.12 5.02 -9.38
N ARG A 115 -5.55 6.14 -8.79
CA ARG A 115 -4.86 7.44 -8.84
C ARG A 115 -3.67 7.49 -7.87
N GLY A 116 -2.48 7.75 -8.39
CA GLY A 116 -1.23 7.82 -7.61
C GLY A 116 -1.28 8.77 -6.41
N PRO A 117 -1.77 10.02 -6.56
CA PRO A 117 -1.88 10.96 -5.44
C PRO A 117 -2.74 10.46 -4.29
N VAL A 118 -3.87 9.77 -4.58
CA VAL A 118 -4.77 9.22 -3.57
C VAL A 118 -4.09 8.12 -2.77
N ARG A 119 -3.47 7.15 -3.46
CA ARG A 119 -2.71 6.08 -2.78
C ARG A 119 -1.58 6.63 -1.93
N MET A 120 -0.80 7.59 -2.45
CA MET A 120 0.28 8.22 -1.69
C MET A 120 -0.26 8.88 -0.42
N GLY A 121 -1.36 9.64 -0.52
CA GLY A 121 -2.02 10.24 0.63
C GLY A 121 -2.47 9.20 1.64
N THR A 122 -3.03 8.09 1.17
CA THR A 122 -3.47 6.98 2.02
C THR A 122 -2.31 6.27 2.71
N VAL A 123 -1.19 6.02 1.99
CA VAL A 123 0.05 5.50 2.60
C VAL A 123 0.54 6.38 3.74
N GLU A 124 0.67 7.69 3.50
CA GLU A 124 1.20 8.61 4.51
C GLU A 124 0.24 8.76 5.71
N ALA A 125 -1.08 8.80 5.47
CA ALA A 125 -2.09 8.87 6.51
C ALA A 125 -2.10 7.61 7.39
N LEU A 126 -2.09 6.41 6.77
CA LEU A 126 -2.01 5.14 7.47
C LEU A 126 -0.68 4.95 8.21
N ALA A 127 0.45 5.36 7.62
CA ALA A 127 1.75 5.29 8.27
C ALA A 127 1.82 6.18 9.52
N ALA A 128 1.25 7.38 9.45
CA ALA A 128 1.17 8.28 10.60
C ALA A 128 0.28 7.71 11.73
N LEU A 129 -0.84 7.07 11.38
CA LEU A 129 -1.71 6.37 12.32
C LEU A 129 -1.00 5.17 12.96
N ALA A 130 -0.43 4.29 12.13
CA ALA A 130 0.21 3.03 12.52
C ALA A 130 1.58 3.23 13.20
N ALA A 131 2.13 4.43 13.27
CA ALA A 131 3.29 4.74 14.10
C ALA A 131 3.01 4.57 15.62
N ARG A 132 1.74 4.32 16.02
CA ARG A 132 1.31 4.06 17.40
C ARG A 132 1.00 2.58 17.58
N PRO A 133 1.47 1.90 18.64
CA PRO A 133 1.36 0.43 18.80
C PRO A 133 -0.06 -0.12 18.64
N ARG A 134 -1.05 0.54 19.27
CA ARG A 134 -2.46 0.14 19.17
C ARG A 134 -2.96 0.08 17.72
N HIS A 135 -2.58 1.06 16.91
CA HIS A 135 -3.06 1.19 15.53
C HIS A 135 -2.22 0.37 14.56
N ALA A 136 -0.94 0.13 14.86
CA ALA A 136 -0.10 -0.78 14.07
C ALA A 136 -0.67 -2.20 14.06
N ASN A 137 -1.02 -2.73 15.24
CA ASN A 137 -1.62 -4.06 15.34
C ASN A 137 -3.01 -4.10 14.66
N ALA A 138 -3.86 -3.08 14.90
CA ALA A 138 -5.17 -3.00 14.27
C ALA A 138 -5.10 -2.90 12.74
N LEU A 139 -4.08 -2.24 12.19
CA LEU A 139 -3.85 -2.20 10.74
C LEU A 139 -3.54 -3.59 10.19
N VAL A 140 -2.66 -4.37 10.84
CA VAL A 140 -2.32 -5.72 10.38
C VAL A 140 -3.56 -6.62 10.40
N ASP A 141 -4.36 -6.57 11.48
CA ASP A 141 -5.58 -7.36 11.60
C ASP A 141 -6.58 -7.03 10.48
N ARG A 142 -6.76 -5.74 10.16
CA ARG A 142 -7.66 -5.29 9.09
C ARG A 142 -7.12 -5.57 7.70
N ALA A 143 -5.82 -5.44 7.52
CA ALA A 143 -5.15 -5.72 6.25
C ALA A 143 -5.34 -7.17 5.81
N THR A 144 -5.36 -8.11 6.75
CA THR A 144 -5.67 -9.52 6.45
C THR A 144 -7.06 -9.67 5.86
N ALA A 145 -8.07 -8.98 6.40
CA ALA A 145 -9.42 -8.97 5.81
C ALA A 145 -9.46 -8.30 4.42
N TRP A 146 -8.59 -7.33 4.14
CA TRP A 146 -8.51 -6.69 2.83
C TRP A 146 -7.94 -7.60 1.73
N LEU A 147 -7.21 -8.67 2.09
CA LEU A 147 -6.78 -9.70 1.14
C LEU A 147 -7.94 -10.55 0.61
N GLU A 148 -9.10 -10.52 1.28
CA GLU A 148 -10.31 -11.26 0.91
C GLU A 148 -11.35 -10.40 0.16
N LEU A 149 -11.04 -9.14 -0.16
CA LEU A 149 -11.95 -8.27 -0.91
C LEU A 149 -12.30 -8.91 -2.28
N ASP A 150 -13.57 -8.84 -2.65
CA ASP A 150 -14.09 -9.40 -3.91
C ASP A 150 -13.48 -8.71 -5.13
N ASP A 151 -13.40 -7.36 -5.09
CA ASP A 151 -12.76 -6.60 -6.15
C ASP A 151 -11.24 -6.79 -6.10
N ARG A 152 -10.72 -7.45 -7.13
CA ARG A 152 -9.31 -7.80 -7.25
C ARG A 152 -8.40 -6.59 -7.38
N GLU A 153 -8.81 -5.55 -8.11
CA GLU A 153 -8.00 -4.35 -8.31
C GLU A 153 -7.89 -3.60 -6.98
N VAL A 154 -8.99 -3.44 -6.26
CA VAL A 154 -9.01 -2.86 -4.92
C VAL A 154 -8.17 -3.70 -3.96
N ARG A 155 -8.32 -5.02 -3.97
CA ARG A 155 -7.55 -5.96 -3.14
C ARG A 155 -6.05 -5.82 -3.33
N PHE A 156 -5.54 -5.89 -4.57
CA PHE A 156 -4.11 -5.73 -4.85
C PHE A 156 -3.60 -4.32 -4.56
N GLY A 157 -4.41 -3.30 -4.87
CA GLY A 157 -4.08 -1.91 -4.57
C GLY A 157 -3.93 -1.69 -3.07
N ALA A 158 -4.91 -2.13 -2.29
CA ALA A 158 -4.90 -2.05 -0.84
C ALA A 158 -3.72 -2.85 -0.23
N ALA A 159 -3.47 -4.07 -0.72
CA ALA A 159 -2.32 -4.85 -0.30
C ALA A 159 -1.00 -4.13 -0.57
N GLY A 160 -0.85 -3.50 -1.74
CA GLY A 160 0.34 -2.71 -2.07
C GLY A 160 0.57 -1.54 -1.14
N VAL A 161 -0.49 -0.77 -0.81
CA VAL A 161 -0.45 0.34 0.16
C VAL A 161 -0.07 -0.17 1.55
N VAL A 162 -0.70 -1.24 2.02
CA VAL A 162 -0.40 -1.80 3.35
C VAL A 162 1.03 -2.31 3.44
N VAL A 163 1.53 -3.02 2.42
CA VAL A 163 2.93 -3.48 2.37
C VAL A 163 3.89 -2.30 2.44
N GLU A 164 3.60 -1.21 1.73
CA GLU A 164 4.41 0.02 1.79
C GLU A 164 4.38 0.65 3.19
N VAL A 165 3.22 0.72 3.83
CA VAL A 165 3.07 1.25 5.21
C VAL A 165 3.82 0.38 6.21
N LEU A 166 3.66 -0.95 6.14
CA LEU A 166 4.30 -1.90 7.03
C LEU A 166 5.82 -1.97 6.83
N GLY A 167 6.34 -1.59 5.65
CA GLY A 167 7.77 -1.41 5.41
C GLY A 167 8.39 -0.18 6.06
N ARG A 168 7.60 0.72 6.68
CA ARG A 168 8.11 1.92 7.35
C ARG A 168 8.71 1.58 8.72
N LYS A 169 9.94 2.02 8.98
CA LYS A 169 10.66 1.75 10.22
C LYS A 169 9.86 2.07 11.49
N GLN A 170 9.16 3.22 11.51
CA GLN A 170 8.37 3.62 12.65
C GLN A 170 7.15 2.72 12.89
N VAL A 171 6.57 2.15 11.84
CA VAL A 171 5.44 1.22 11.94
C VAL A 171 5.92 -0.14 12.44
N LEU A 172 7.03 -0.64 11.89
CA LEU A 172 7.66 -1.88 12.35
C LEU A 172 8.06 -1.80 13.83
N ALA A 173 8.61 -0.65 14.26
CA ALA A 173 8.98 -0.42 15.66
C ALA A 173 7.77 -0.32 16.61
N ALA A 174 6.58 0.00 16.08
CA ALA A 174 5.35 0.09 16.85
C ALA A 174 4.61 -1.27 16.99
N LEU A 175 4.96 -2.27 16.20
CA LEU A 175 4.38 -3.61 16.32
C LEU A 175 4.95 -4.35 17.52
N SER A 176 4.06 -4.84 18.38
CA SER A 176 4.42 -5.58 19.60
C SER A 176 4.81 -7.03 19.32
N ASN A 177 4.28 -7.61 18.22
CA ASN A 177 4.53 -8.98 17.78
C ASN A 177 4.73 -8.99 16.27
N PRO A 178 5.82 -9.55 15.72
CA PRO A 178 6.05 -9.66 14.29
C PRO A 178 5.18 -10.71 13.59
N GLU A 179 4.70 -11.75 14.29
CA GLU A 179 4.02 -12.89 13.65
C GLU A 179 2.84 -12.51 12.78
N PRO A 180 1.87 -11.69 13.25
CA PRO A 180 0.75 -11.31 12.37
C PRO A 180 1.18 -10.55 11.12
N LEU A 181 2.26 -9.75 11.21
CA LEU A 181 2.84 -9.08 10.05
C LEU A 181 3.45 -10.08 9.06
N LEU A 182 4.20 -11.07 9.56
CA LEU A 182 4.81 -12.09 8.71
C LEU A 182 3.75 -12.94 8.02
N ASP A 183 2.68 -13.29 8.73
CA ASP A 183 1.51 -14.00 8.18
C ASP A 183 0.81 -13.15 7.11
N TYR A 184 0.60 -11.86 7.36
CA TYR A 184 0.03 -10.95 6.37
C TYR A 184 0.88 -10.88 5.10
N LEU A 185 2.21 -10.72 5.23
CA LEU A 185 3.12 -10.67 4.07
C LEU A 185 3.11 -11.99 3.28
N ALA A 186 3.06 -13.14 3.98
CA ALA A 186 2.90 -14.44 3.33
C ALA A 186 1.57 -14.53 2.58
N GLY A 187 0.46 -14.05 3.18
CA GLY A 187 -0.85 -13.96 2.53
C GLY A 187 -0.84 -13.06 1.29
N ALA A 188 -0.20 -11.89 1.37
CA ALA A 188 -0.06 -10.99 0.21
C ALA A 188 0.76 -11.63 -0.92
N MET A 189 1.80 -12.40 -0.61
CA MET A 189 2.57 -13.16 -1.60
C MET A 189 1.74 -14.32 -2.18
N ALA A 190 0.97 -15.03 -1.36
CA ALA A 190 0.06 -16.09 -1.81
C ALA A 190 -1.00 -15.53 -2.77
N ALA A 191 -1.59 -14.36 -2.48
CA ALA A 191 -2.54 -13.71 -3.37
C ALA A 191 -1.96 -13.39 -4.77
N ILE A 192 -0.65 -13.15 -4.87
CA ILE A 192 0.05 -12.98 -6.17
C ILE A 192 0.13 -14.31 -6.93
N VAL A 193 0.43 -15.40 -6.20
CA VAL A 193 0.60 -16.76 -6.78
C VAL A 193 -0.74 -17.31 -7.26
N ASP A 194 -1.80 -17.14 -6.45
CA ASP A 194 -3.14 -17.67 -6.71
C ASP A 194 -3.94 -16.82 -7.70
N ALA A 195 -3.40 -15.68 -8.10
CA ALA A 195 -4.05 -14.79 -9.04
C ALA A 195 -4.21 -15.47 -10.42
N PRO A 196 -5.40 -15.39 -11.04
CA PRO A 196 -5.58 -15.91 -12.37
C PRO A 196 -4.70 -15.16 -13.38
N ARG A 197 -4.31 -15.83 -14.45
CA ARG A 197 -3.41 -15.28 -15.48
C ARG A 197 -3.84 -13.91 -16.03
N ALA A 198 -5.15 -13.65 -16.08
CA ALA A 198 -5.68 -12.34 -16.49
C ALA A 198 -5.20 -11.18 -15.58
N ALA A 199 -4.91 -11.46 -14.32
CA ALA A 199 -4.43 -10.49 -13.36
C ALA A 199 -2.92 -10.15 -13.52
N GLU A 200 -2.16 -10.91 -14.31
CA GLU A 200 -0.73 -10.61 -14.56
C GLU A 200 -0.52 -9.21 -15.17
N ARG A 201 -1.53 -8.67 -15.84
CA ARG A 201 -1.51 -7.33 -16.46
C ARG A 201 -2.04 -6.23 -15.55
N SER A 202 -2.53 -6.56 -14.37
CA SER A 202 -3.07 -5.58 -13.41
C SER A 202 -1.96 -4.65 -12.93
N ASP A 203 -2.23 -3.34 -13.00
CA ASP A 203 -1.32 -2.33 -12.47
C ASP A 203 -1.28 -2.38 -10.94
N ALA A 204 -2.40 -2.71 -10.29
CA ALA A 204 -2.45 -2.86 -8.84
C ALA A 204 -1.55 -4.02 -8.37
N ARG A 205 -1.62 -5.18 -9.05
CA ARG A 205 -0.72 -6.32 -8.78
C ARG A 205 0.76 -5.95 -9.00
N ARG A 206 1.06 -5.22 -10.07
CA ARG A 206 2.43 -4.74 -10.33
C ARG A 206 2.94 -3.84 -9.21
N ARG A 207 2.10 -2.94 -8.69
CA ARG A 207 2.43 -2.07 -7.55
C ARG A 207 2.72 -2.87 -6.28
N LEU A 208 1.91 -3.89 -5.97
CA LEU A 208 2.18 -4.79 -4.85
C LEU A 208 3.55 -5.46 -4.99
N LEU A 209 3.87 -5.99 -6.17
CA LEU A 209 5.19 -6.58 -6.46
C LEU A 209 6.35 -5.59 -6.28
N LEU A 210 6.14 -4.30 -6.58
CA LEU A 210 7.14 -3.26 -6.38
C LEU A 210 7.29 -2.84 -4.91
N ALA A 211 6.22 -2.94 -4.12
CA ALA A 211 6.23 -2.61 -2.69
C ALA A 211 6.91 -3.70 -1.83
N LEU A 212 6.86 -4.96 -2.26
CA LEU A 212 7.40 -6.09 -1.49
C LEU A 212 8.91 -5.99 -1.20
N PRO A 213 9.81 -5.76 -2.17
CA PRO A 213 11.25 -5.80 -1.90
C PRO A 213 11.73 -4.85 -0.79
N PRO A 214 11.37 -3.55 -0.78
CA PRO A 214 11.78 -2.65 0.29
C PRO A 214 11.16 -3.02 1.64
N ALA A 215 9.91 -3.51 1.68
CA ALA A 215 9.24 -3.93 2.90
C ALA A 215 9.90 -5.18 3.51
N LEU A 216 10.17 -6.20 2.69
CA LEU A 216 10.88 -7.41 3.13
C LEU A 216 12.27 -7.09 3.69
N GLY A 217 13.00 -6.19 3.03
CA GLY A 217 14.28 -5.72 3.52
C GLY A 217 14.19 -5.00 4.87
N ALA A 218 13.15 -4.20 5.08
CA ALA A 218 12.90 -3.49 6.34
C ALA A 218 12.52 -4.45 7.48
N VAL A 219 11.70 -5.45 7.19
CA VAL A 219 11.30 -6.51 8.15
C VAL A 219 12.54 -7.27 8.64
N VAL A 220 13.39 -7.75 7.73
CA VAL A 220 14.62 -8.46 8.07
C VAL A 220 15.56 -7.58 8.91
N ALA A 221 15.69 -6.30 8.55
CA ALA A 221 16.53 -5.36 9.29
C ALA A 221 15.99 -5.02 10.69
N THR A 222 14.69 -5.13 10.90
CA THR A 222 14.05 -4.78 12.18
C THR A 222 13.99 -5.98 13.13
N TYR A 223 13.61 -7.15 12.64
CA TYR A 223 13.42 -8.37 13.46
C TYR A 223 14.67 -9.25 13.46
N THR A 224 15.76 -8.71 13.99
CA THR A 224 17.05 -9.40 14.09
C THR A 224 17.15 -10.34 15.29
N ALA A 225 16.31 -10.15 16.32
CA ALA A 225 16.32 -11.01 17.51
C ALA A 225 15.96 -12.46 17.12
N GLY A 226 16.85 -13.41 17.47
CA GLY A 226 16.68 -14.82 17.10
C GLY A 226 16.70 -15.11 15.59
N ASP A 227 17.19 -14.17 14.78
CA ASP A 227 17.22 -14.27 13.30
C ASP A 227 15.82 -14.47 12.66
N ARG A 228 14.76 -14.06 13.38
CA ARG A 228 13.36 -14.40 13.03
C ARG A 228 12.96 -13.92 11.64
N GLY A 229 13.23 -12.64 11.34
CA GLY A 229 12.90 -12.07 10.02
C GLY A 229 13.66 -12.74 8.87
N ALA A 230 14.94 -13.06 9.09
CA ALA A 230 15.76 -13.70 8.08
C ALA A 230 15.38 -15.18 7.89
N ALA A 231 15.07 -15.92 8.96
CA ALA A 231 14.62 -17.31 8.89
C ALA A 231 13.28 -17.41 8.14
N TRP A 232 12.32 -16.52 8.46
CA TRP A 232 11.05 -16.44 7.75
C TRP A 232 11.24 -16.13 6.25
N LEU A 233 12.08 -15.15 5.90
CA LEU A 233 12.32 -14.81 4.49
C LEU A 233 13.02 -15.95 3.74
N GLU A 234 13.88 -16.71 4.41
CA GLU A 234 14.52 -17.90 3.83
C GLU A 234 13.49 -18.99 3.50
N GLU A 235 12.49 -19.21 4.37
CA GLU A 235 11.37 -20.11 4.11
C GLU A 235 10.58 -19.67 2.88
N GLN A 236 10.21 -18.36 2.80
CA GLN A 236 9.54 -17.82 1.63
C GLN A 236 10.36 -17.99 0.33
N CYS A 237 11.68 -17.87 0.41
CA CYS A 237 12.57 -18.13 -0.74
C CYS A 237 12.56 -19.60 -1.17
N ARG A 238 12.54 -20.57 -0.22
CA ARG A 238 12.47 -22.01 -0.54
C ARG A 238 11.15 -22.38 -1.24
N ASP A 239 10.04 -21.76 -0.83
CA ASP A 239 8.70 -22.08 -1.32
C ASP A 239 8.33 -21.31 -2.60
N ALA A 240 9.12 -20.32 -2.99
CA ALA A 240 8.84 -19.45 -4.11
C ALA A 240 8.90 -20.22 -5.44
N SER A 241 7.75 -20.54 -6.03
CA SER A 241 7.63 -21.19 -7.34
C SER A 241 7.24 -20.22 -8.47
N HIS A 242 6.50 -19.13 -8.14
CA HIS A 242 5.99 -18.18 -9.12
C HIS A 242 7.11 -17.22 -9.62
N PRO A 243 7.27 -16.99 -10.94
CA PRO A 243 8.37 -16.20 -11.49
C PRO A 243 8.39 -14.74 -11.00
N ASP A 244 7.22 -14.07 -10.90
CA ASP A 244 7.15 -12.70 -10.45
C ASP A 244 7.52 -12.57 -8.95
N LEU A 245 7.08 -13.53 -8.12
CA LEU A 245 7.45 -13.56 -6.72
C LEU A 245 8.94 -13.81 -6.55
N ARG A 246 9.52 -14.72 -7.31
CA ARG A 246 10.97 -14.97 -7.32
C ARG A 246 11.76 -13.71 -7.70
N ALA A 247 11.27 -12.94 -8.70
CA ALA A 247 11.88 -11.69 -9.09
C ALA A 247 11.83 -10.64 -7.94
N ALA A 248 10.69 -10.52 -7.25
CA ALA A 248 10.54 -9.63 -6.11
C ALA A 248 11.45 -10.03 -4.94
N LEU A 249 11.52 -11.33 -4.60
CA LEU A 249 12.42 -11.85 -3.57
C LEU A 249 13.89 -11.63 -3.93
N SER A 250 14.27 -11.86 -5.20
CA SER A 250 15.64 -11.57 -5.68
C SER A 250 15.98 -10.09 -5.52
N ALA A 251 15.06 -9.18 -5.83
CA ALA A 251 15.26 -7.74 -5.64
C ALA A 251 15.41 -7.37 -4.15
N ALA A 252 14.65 -8.01 -3.25
CA ALA A 252 14.80 -7.83 -1.81
C ALA A 252 16.19 -8.28 -1.32
N ILE A 253 16.68 -9.43 -1.80
CA ILE A 253 17.99 -9.96 -1.46
C ILE A 253 19.12 -9.03 -1.92
N VAL A 254 19.01 -8.44 -3.12
CA VAL A 254 19.98 -7.46 -3.63
C VAL A 254 20.00 -6.23 -2.73
N ALA A 255 18.82 -5.67 -2.39
CA ALA A 255 18.72 -4.51 -1.53
C ALA A 255 19.26 -4.74 -0.09
N LEU A 256 19.17 -5.97 0.41
CA LEU A 256 19.79 -6.36 1.70
C LEU A 256 21.31 -6.41 1.61
N ALA A 257 21.87 -6.94 0.52
CA ALA A 257 23.31 -7.01 0.30
C ALA A 257 23.96 -5.62 0.23
N ASP A 258 23.29 -4.67 -0.41
CA ASP A 258 23.80 -3.30 -0.60
C ASP A 258 23.82 -2.49 0.71
N LYS A 259 22.90 -2.79 1.65
CA LYS A 259 22.73 -2.01 2.89
C LYS A 259 23.64 -2.43 4.04
N THR A 260 24.24 -3.62 3.96
CA THR A 260 24.92 -4.23 5.09
C THR A 260 26.30 -4.75 4.70
N SER A 261 27.36 -4.15 5.22
CA SER A 261 28.73 -4.67 5.07
C SER A 261 28.93 -5.95 5.90
N GLY A 262 29.51 -6.98 5.33
CA GLY A 262 29.93 -8.21 5.99
C GLY A 262 28.78 -9.20 6.29
N GLN A 263 28.07 -9.05 7.40
CA GLN A 263 27.00 -9.98 7.79
C GLN A 263 25.82 -10.03 6.81
N GLY A 264 25.47 -8.90 6.21
CA GLY A 264 24.42 -8.85 5.19
C GLY A 264 24.79 -9.57 3.90
N SER A 265 26.07 -9.63 3.57
CA SER A 265 26.55 -10.42 2.43
C SER A 265 26.36 -11.93 2.66
N LEU A 266 26.63 -12.44 3.88
CA LEU A 266 26.38 -13.84 4.22
C LEU A 266 24.90 -14.19 4.22
N LEU A 267 24.04 -13.32 4.79
CA LEU A 267 22.61 -13.50 4.74
C LEU A 267 22.08 -13.50 3.30
N ALA A 268 22.50 -12.54 2.48
CA ALA A 268 22.09 -12.47 1.08
C ALA A 268 22.54 -13.73 0.30
N GLN A 269 23.71 -14.27 0.60
CA GLN A 269 24.17 -15.51 -0.01
C GLN A 269 23.32 -16.72 0.40
N ARG A 270 22.96 -16.83 1.70
CA ARG A 270 22.07 -17.86 2.23
C ARG A 270 20.67 -17.79 1.56
N LEU A 271 20.10 -16.60 1.47
CA LEU A 271 18.81 -16.39 0.84
C LEU A 271 18.81 -16.68 -0.68
N ARG A 272 19.90 -16.33 -1.39
CA ARG A 272 20.07 -16.71 -2.81
C ARG A 272 20.10 -18.22 -2.97
N GLY A 273 20.87 -18.93 -2.15
CA GLY A 273 20.90 -20.39 -2.18
C GLY A 273 19.55 -21.03 -1.95
N ALA A 274 18.76 -20.50 -0.99
CA ALA A 274 17.39 -20.95 -0.75
C ALA A 274 16.47 -20.69 -1.97
N LEU A 275 16.55 -19.50 -2.58
CA LEU A 275 15.75 -19.15 -3.75
C LEU A 275 16.16 -19.95 -5.00
N GLU A 276 17.44 -20.25 -5.22
CA GLU A 276 17.91 -21.07 -6.32
C GLU A 276 17.49 -22.54 -6.18
N GLY A 277 17.50 -23.05 -4.95
CA GLY A 277 17.07 -24.41 -4.63
C GLY A 277 15.55 -24.62 -4.69
N SER A 278 14.75 -23.56 -4.77
CA SER A 278 13.29 -23.67 -4.84
C SER A 278 12.85 -24.38 -6.13
N ALA A 279 11.77 -25.15 -6.04
CA ALA A 279 11.24 -25.91 -7.18
C ALA A 279 10.98 -25.00 -8.38
N LYS A 280 11.43 -25.42 -9.57
CA LYS A 280 11.05 -24.73 -10.82
C LYS A 280 9.54 -24.73 -10.94
N PRO A 281 8.92 -23.60 -11.32
CA PRO A 281 7.48 -23.55 -11.51
C PRO A 281 7.06 -24.66 -12.47
N PRO A 282 5.92 -25.35 -12.24
CA PRO A 282 5.41 -26.33 -13.16
C PRO A 282 5.33 -25.74 -14.55
N ARG A 283 5.78 -26.48 -15.56
CA ARG A 283 5.71 -26.02 -16.96
C ARG A 283 4.25 -25.75 -17.29
N ASP A 284 3.94 -24.50 -17.62
CA ASP A 284 2.61 -24.13 -18.13
C ASP A 284 2.35 -24.92 -19.42
N PRO A 285 1.41 -25.89 -19.42
CA PRO A 285 1.13 -26.71 -20.60
C PRO A 285 0.57 -25.88 -21.75
N THR A 286 0.10 -24.65 -21.50
CA THR A 286 -0.46 -23.74 -22.50
C THR A 286 0.60 -22.84 -23.14
N ARG A 287 1.81 -22.76 -22.61
CA ARG A 287 2.93 -22.05 -23.24
C ARG A 287 3.42 -22.87 -24.46
N ARG A 288 2.93 -22.50 -25.64
CA ARG A 288 3.52 -22.99 -26.90
C ARG A 288 5.01 -22.67 -26.90
N ARG A 289 5.85 -23.70 -27.11
CA ARG A 289 7.29 -23.52 -27.34
C ARG A 289 7.48 -22.51 -28.47
N PRO A 290 8.19 -21.39 -28.28
CA PRO A 290 8.65 -20.61 -29.41
C PRO A 290 9.66 -21.50 -30.17
N GLY A 291 9.34 -21.89 -31.38
CA GLY A 291 10.29 -22.59 -32.20
C GLY A 291 9.94 -23.98 -32.73
N ALA A 292 8.73 -24.52 -32.52
CA ALA A 292 8.30 -25.65 -33.34
C ALA A 292 7.96 -25.14 -34.75
N GLY A 293 9.00 -24.78 -35.49
CA GLY A 293 8.90 -24.44 -36.88
C GLY A 293 8.28 -25.58 -37.67
N ARG A 294 7.17 -25.32 -38.35
CA ARG A 294 6.63 -26.18 -39.38
C ARG A 294 7.71 -26.38 -40.44
N GLY A 295 8.34 -27.55 -40.44
CA GLY A 295 9.05 -28.05 -41.61
C GLY A 295 8.08 -28.05 -42.79
N ARG A 296 8.25 -27.12 -43.73
CA ARG A 296 7.60 -27.20 -45.04
C ARG A 296 8.16 -28.40 -45.76
N SER A 297 7.40 -29.48 -45.75
CA SER A 297 7.61 -30.55 -46.70
C SER A 297 7.27 -30.03 -48.11
N SER A 298 8.28 -29.71 -48.88
CA SER A 298 8.17 -29.49 -50.32
C SER A 298 7.93 -30.86 -50.97
N ARG A 299 6.69 -31.25 -51.26
CA ARG A 299 6.39 -32.30 -52.22
C ARG A 299 6.47 -31.69 -53.59
N SER A 300 7.55 -32.04 -54.31
CA SER A 300 7.70 -31.92 -55.75
C SER A 300 6.68 -32.85 -56.42
N ILE A 301 5.79 -32.28 -57.25
CA ILE A 301 4.93 -33.05 -58.15
C ILE A 301 5.61 -32.98 -59.53
N ARG A 302 5.91 -34.18 -60.04
CA ARG A 302 6.17 -34.41 -61.48
C ARG A 302 4.85 -34.56 -62.20
#